data_959c681a05d332a76b610aa73609df39
#
_entry.id   959c681a05d332a76b610aa73609df39
#
_cell.length_a   1.000
_cell.length_b   1.000
_cell.length_c   1.000
_cell.angle_alpha   90.00
_cell.angle_beta   90.00
_cell.angle_gamma   90.00
#
_symmetry.space_group_name_H-M   'P 1'
#
loop_
_entity.id
_entity.type
_entity.pdbx_description
1 polymer ?
#
loop_
_entity_poly.entity_id
_entity_poly.type
_entity_poly.pdbx_seq_one_letter_code
_entity_poly.pdbx_strand_id
1 'polypeptide(L)'
;MCCSQGNDKPLAESTTLDMEAIRGMKFFDPHVHMSSRTTDDYQAMYDAGVVALIEPAFWLGQPRTGPDSFRDYYSSLVGWERFRSSQFGIKHYCTIGLNSREANNEPLAEQVMEMLPLFIYKEGVVGVGEIGFDDQTKAEEKYYRLQL
;
A
#
# COMPACT_ATOMS: atom_id res chain seq x y z
N MET A 1 -24.54 23.59 -41.57
CA MET A 1 -23.94 24.55 -40.61
C MET A 1 -24.72 24.56 -39.34
N CYS A 2 -24.22 23.91 -38.31
CA CYS A 2 -24.72 24.00 -36.95
C CYS A 2 -23.50 23.98 -36.03
N CYS A 3 -23.08 25.16 -35.61
CA CYS A 3 -22.08 25.32 -34.55
C CYS A 3 -22.78 25.10 -33.22
N SER A 4 -22.47 24.01 -32.52
CA SER A 4 -22.79 23.85 -31.14
C SER A 4 -21.79 24.64 -30.29
N GLN A 5 -22.25 25.68 -29.60
CA GLN A 5 -21.48 26.40 -28.60
C GLN A 5 -21.22 25.47 -27.41
N GLY A 6 -19.95 25.15 -27.18
CA GLY A 6 -19.52 24.46 -25.98
C GLY A 6 -19.70 25.39 -24.77
N ASN A 7 -20.45 24.92 -23.78
CA ASN A 7 -20.51 25.54 -22.45
C ASN A 7 -19.22 25.21 -21.70
N ASP A 8 -18.21 26.05 -21.83
CA ASP A 8 -17.04 26.02 -20.94
C ASP A 8 -17.49 26.52 -19.56
N LYS A 9 -17.86 25.55 -18.68
CA LYS A 9 -17.93 25.86 -17.25
C LYS A 9 -16.52 26.18 -16.77
N PRO A 10 -16.32 27.31 -16.08
CA PRO A 10 -15.03 27.61 -15.47
C PRO A 10 -14.65 26.46 -14.50
N LEU A 11 -13.46 25.92 -14.67
CA LEU A 11 -12.83 25.02 -13.70
C LEU A 11 -12.93 25.67 -12.34
N ALA A 12 -13.45 24.95 -11.35
CA ALA A 12 -13.54 25.42 -9.97
C ALA A 12 -12.19 26.00 -9.57
N GLU A 13 -12.21 27.19 -8.97
CA GLU A 13 -11.03 27.84 -8.41
C GLU A 13 -10.30 26.83 -7.54
N SER A 14 -9.03 26.59 -7.85
CA SER A 14 -8.13 25.77 -7.04
C SER A 14 -8.16 26.37 -5.64
N THR A 15 -8.76 25.65 -4.71
CA THR A 15 -8.73 26.01 -3.29
C THR A 15 -7.26 25.92 -2.88
N THR A 16 -6.58 27.07 -2.84
CA THR A 16 -5.24 27.15 -2.26
C THR A 16 -5.35 26.69 -0.82
N LEU A 17 -4.75 25.54 -0.51
CA LEU A 17 -4.64 25.09 0.88
C LEU A 17 -4.02 26.19 1.71
N ASP A 18 -4.72 26.62 2.75
CA ASP A 18 -4.16 27.54 3.72
C ASP A 18 -3.04 26.82 4.50
N MET A 19 -1.80 27.04 4.03
CA MET A 19 -0.61 26.41 4.61
C MET A 19 -0.39 26.83 6.07
N GLU A 20 -0.94 27.96 6.48
CA GLU A 20 -0.86 28.40 7.87
C GLU A 20 -1.85 27.65 8.76
N ALA A 21 -3.05 27.36 8.26
CA ALA A 21 -4.07 26.58 8.96
C ALA A 21 -3.64 25.10 9.20
N ILE A 22 -2.83 24.51 8.31
CA ILE A 22 -2.35 23.12 8.46
C ILE A 22 -1.02 23.02 9.21
N ARG A 23 -0.35 24.14 9.49
CA ARG A 23 0.91 24.14 10.23
C ARG A 23 0.73 23.55 11.63
N GLY A 24 1.48 22.48 11.93
CA GLY A 24 1.41 21.78 13.22
C GLY A 24 0.33 20.70 13.31
N MET A 25 -0.49 20.51 12.27
CA MET A 25 -1.37 19.35 12.20
C MET A 25 -0.57 18.06 12.15
N LYS A 26 -1.16 17.00 12.72
CA LYS A 26 -0.62 15.64 12.63
C LYS A 26 -1.42 14.84 11.63
N PHE A 27 -0.72 14.12 10.75
CA PHE A 27 -1.34 13.34 9.69
C PHE A 27 -1.07 11.86 9.88
N PHE A 28 -2.09 11.08 9.55
CA PHE A 28 -1.99 9.64 9.35
C PHE A 28 -2.21 9.35 7.87
N ASP A 29 -1.25 8.68 7.23
CA ASP A 29 -1.39 8.23 5.84
C ASP A 29 -1.87 6.77 5.85
N PRO A 30 -3.11 6.49 5.44
CA PRO A 30 -3.68 5.15 5.49
C PRO A 30 -3.22 4.24 4.35
N HIS A 31 -2.52 4.76 3.33
CA HIS A 31 -2.12 3.97 2.16
C HIS A 31 -0.93 4.58 1.42
N VAL A 32 0.26 4.08 1.68
CA VAL A 32 1.48 4.52 1.01
C VAL A 32 2.45 3.34 0.84
N HIS A 33 3.21 3.31 -0.26
CA HIS A 33 4.20 2.27 -0.53
C HIS A 33 5.62 2.84 -0.36
N MET A 34 6.15 2.70 0.85
CA MET A 34 7.47 3.22 1.24
C MET A 34 8.63 2.35 0.76
N SER A 35 8.39 1.06 0.54
CA SER A 35 9.37 0.13 -0.03
C SER A 35 9.83 0.51 -1.45
N SER A 36 9.03 1.32 -2.18
CA SER A 36 9.38 1.87 -3.49
C SER A 36 9.95 3.29 -3.45
N ARG A 37 10.19 3.84 -2.25
CA ARG A 37 10.65 5.22 -2.03
C ARG A 37 12.02 5.28 -1.36
N THR A 38 12.66 6.44 -1.47
CA THR A 38 13.94 6.70 -0.81
C THR A 38 13.74 7.01 0.68
N THR A 39 14.81 6.95 1.44
CA THR A 39 14.77 7.29 2.88
C THR A 39 14.47 8.77 3.12
N ASP A 40 14.85 9.63 2.18
CA ASP A 40 14.58 11.08 2.26
C ASP A 40 13.10 11.42 2.21
N ASP A 41 12.28 10.54 1.61
CA ASP A 41 10.81 10.71 1.62
C ASP A 41 10.24 10.63 3.04
N TYR A 42 10.81 9.82 3.93
CA TYR A 42 10.40 9.80 5.35
C TYR A 42 10.68 11.13 6.05
N GLN A 43 11.82 11.78 5.74
CA GLN A 43 12.09 13.12 6.28
C GLN A 43 11.06 14.13 5.78
N ALA A 44 10.78 14.12 4.48
CA ALA A 44 9.78 15.02 3.89
C ALA A 44 8.37 14.80 4.49
N MET A 45 7.99 13.54 4.72
CA MET A 45 6.71 13.19 5.37
C MET A 45 6.67 13.68 6.82
N TYR A 46 7.75 13.49 7.58
CA TYR A 46 7.84 14.00 8.95
C TYR A 46 7.71 15.53 8.99
N ASP A 47 8.43 16.24 8.14
CA ASP A 47 8.40 17.70 8.05
C ASP A 47 7.00 18.21 7.64
N ALA A 48 6.27 17.43 6.84
CA ALA A 48 4.87 17.70 6.51
C ALA A 48 3.88 17.37 7.64
N GLY A 49 4.33 16.74 8.74
CA GLY A 49 3.50 16.43 9.90
C GLY A 49 2.93 15.00 9.94
N VAL A 50 3.39 14.09 9.07
CA VAL A 50 2.98 12.67 9.11
C VAL A 50 3.57 12.03 10.36
N VAL A 51 2.74 11.39 11.17
CA VAL A 51 3.15 10.71 12.42
C VAL A 51 2.98 9.20 12.36
N ALA A 52 2.15 8.71 11.47
CA ALA A 52 1.93 7.29 11.26
C ALA A 52 1.46 7.03 9.84
N LEU A 53 1.70 5.80 9.36
CA LEU A 53 1.25 5.35 8.04
C LEU A 53 0.93 3.87 8.04
N ILE A 54 0.15 3.44 7.02
CA ILE A 54 -0.02 2.02 6.68
C ILE A 54 0.58 1.79 5.29
N GLU A 55 1.45 0.79 5.19
CA GLU A 55 1.97 0.29 3.92
C GLU A 55 1.31 -1.06 3.59
N PRO A 56 0.39 -1.11 2.64
CA PRO A 56 -0.18 -2.38 2.19
C PRO A 56 0.85 -3.18 1.39
N ALA A 57 0.85 -4.51 1.59
CA ALA A 57 1.59 -5.40 0.69
C ALA A 57 0.95 -5.34 -0.70
N PHE A 58 1.75 -5.07 -1.75
CA PHE A 58 1.23 -4.89 -3.08
C PHE A 58 2.08 -5.61 -4.15
N TRP A 59 1.55 -5.65 -5.35
CA TRP A 59 2.27 -6.13 -6.52
C TRP A 59 3.31 -5.09 -6.97
N LEU A 60 4.59 -5.48 -6.94
CA LEU A 60 5.73 -4.56 -7.18
C LEU A 60 6.00 -4.24 -8.66
N GLY A 61 5.01 -4.38 -9.54
CA GLY A 61 5.14 -4.06 -10.96
C GLY A 61 5.64 -5.22 -11.82
N GLN A 62 6.01 -6.35 -11.23
CA GLN A 62 6.38 -7.58 -11.92
C GLN A 62 6.02 -8.81 -11.09
N PRO A 63 5.66 -9.93 -11.72
CA PRO A 63 5.33 -11.17 -11.01
C PRO A 63 6.54 -11.66 -10.19
N ARG A 64 6.26 -12.07 -8.96
CA ARG A 64 7.24 -12.81 -8.15
C ARG A 64 7.38 -14.23 -8.64
N THR A 65 8.59 -14.76 -8.58
CA THR A 65 8.93 -16.07 -9.18
C THR A 65 8.89 -17.24 -8.20
N GLY A 66 8.84 -16.95 -6.91
CA GLY A 66 8.83 -17.98 -5.88
C GLY A 66 8.40 -17.47 -4.52
N PRO A 67 8.06 -18.38 -3.57
CA PRO A 67 7.57 -18.01 -2.25
C PRO A 67 8.60 -17.24 -1.42
N ASP A 68 9.89 -17.47 -1.62
CA ASP A 68 10.94 -16.79 -0.89
C ASP A 68 10.97 -15.28 -1.19
N SER A 69 10.62 -14.86 -2.41
CA SER A 69 10.49 -13.43 -2.74
C SER A 69 9.34 -12.75 -1.98
N PHE A 70 8.27 -13.48 -1.67
CA PHE A 70 7.22 -12.99 -0.77
C PHE A 70 7.70 -12.93 0.67
N ARG A 71 8.42 -13.96 1.11
CA ARG A 71 9.00 -14.02 2.47
C ARG A 71 9.93 -12.84 2.73
N ASP A 72 10.82 -12.55 1.79
CA ASP A 72 11.75 -11.42 1.89
C ASP A 72 10.98 -10.08 1.90
N TYR A 73 10.00 -9.94 1.04
CA TYR A 73 9.16 -8.75 0.98
C TYR A 73 8.37 -8.52 2.28
N TYR A 74 7.68 -9.54 2.78
CA TYR A 74 6.95 -9.43 4.04
C TYR A 74 7.87 -9.17 5.22
N SER A 75 9.05 -9.80 5.24
CA SER A 75 10.07 -9.53 6.26
C SER A 75 10.55 -8.07 6.21
N SER A 76 10.69 -7.51 5.01
CA SER A 76 11.01 -6.11 4.82
C SER A 76 9.93 -5.20 5.38
N LEU A 77 8.66 -5.46 5.09
CA LEU A 77 7.54 -4.66 5.61
C LEU A 77 7.47 -4.67 7.14
N VAL A 78 7.55 -5.85 7.76
CA VAL A 78 7.42 -5.99 9.22
C VAL A 78 8.66 -5.60 10.00
N GLY A 79 9.82 -5.55 9.36
CA GLY A 79 11.12 -5.26 9.99
C GLY A 79 11.78 -3.99 9.49
N TRP A 80 12.29 -4.04 8.26
CA TRP A 80 13.12 -2.97 7.71
C TRP A 80 12.38 -1.64 7.56
N GLU A 81 11.17 -1.63 7.01
CA GLU A 81 10.41 -0.39 6.83
C GLU A 81 10.00 0.22 8.17
N ARG A 82 9.64 -0.59 9.15
CA ARG A 82 9.37 -0.12 10.52
C ARG A 82 10.62 0.50 11.15
N PHE A 83 11.77 -0.12 10.99
CA PHE A 83 13.04 0.45 11.46
C PHE A 83 13.33 1.77 10.76
N ARG A 84 13.25 1.80 9.42
CA ARG A 84 13.56 2.97 8.60
C ARG A 84 12.67 4.17 8.97
N SER A 85 11.36 3.96 9.10
CA SER A 85 10.40 5.00 9.49
C SER A 85 10.62 5.51 10.93
N SER A 86 11.01 4.61 11.84
CA SER A 86 11.24 4.97 13.25
C SER A 86 12.39 5.96 13.43
N GLN A 87 13.36 5.98 12.50
CA GLN A 87 14.47 6.94 12.53
C GLN A 87 13.98 8.39 12.33
N PHE A 88 12.78 8.57 11.78
CA PHE A 88 12.12 9.86 11.58
C PHE A 88 10.93 10.10 12.54
N GLY A 89 10.74 9.23 13.52
CA GLY A 89 9.63 9.35 14.48
C GLY A 89 8.25 9.01 13.89
N ILE A 90 8.19 8.38 12.73
CA ILE A 90 6.95 7.95 12.07
C ILE A 90 6.66 6.49 12.45
N LYS A 91 5.43 6.21 12.89
CA LYS A 91 4.98 4.84 13.14
C LYS A 91 4.57 4.18 11.82
N HIS A 92 5.24 3.09 11.48
CA HIS A 92 4.91 2.30 10.30
C HIS A 92 4.10 1.08 10.69
N TYR A 93 2.96 0.94 10.07
CA TYR A 93 2.12 -0.25 10.07
C TYR A 93 2.06 -0.83 8.67
N CYS A 94 1.68 -2.09 8.53
CA CYS A 94 1.50 -2.69 7.22
C CYS A 94 0.29 -3.64 7.20
N THR A 95 -0.15 -3.97 6.01
CA THR A 95 -1.01 -5.13 5.78
C THR A 95 -0.24 -6.19 5.01
N ILE A 96 -0.56 -7.45 5.21
CA ILE A 96 0.07 -8.59 4.55
C ILE A 96 -0.99 -9.36 3.80
N GLY A 97 -0.75 -9.67 2.54
CA GLY A 97 -1.72 -10.37 1.70
C GLY A 97 -1.15 -10.75 0.34
N LEU A 98 -1.83 -11.68 -0.32
CA LEU A 98 -1.57 -12.05 -1.71
C LEU A 98 -2.41 -11.14 -2.61
N ASN A 99 -1.74 -10.32 -3.43
CA ASN A 99 -2.40 -9.43 -4.37
C ASN A 99 -3.09 -10.23 -5.50
N SER A 100 -4.21 -9.72 -6.00
CA SER A 100 -4.99 -10.36 -7.07
C SER A 100 -4.17 -10.69 -8.31
N ARG A 101 -3.27 -9.80 -8.72
CA ARG A 101 -2.39 -10.02 -9.87
C ARG A 101 -1.48 -11.25 -9.75
N GLU A 102 -1.17 -11.67 -8.54
CA GLU A 102 -0.31 -12.83 -8.27
C GLU A 102 -1.13 -14.10 -7.99
N ALA A 103 -2.44 -13.97 -7.76
CA ALA A 103 -3.36 -15.06 -7.48
C ALA A 103 -3.50 -16.06 -8.64
N ASN A 104 -3.32 -15.60 -9.88
CA ASN A 104 -3.46 -16.43 -11.08
C ASN A 104 -2.30 -17.43 -11.27
N ASN A 105 -1.20 -17.28 -10.56
CA ASN A 105 -0.17 -18.33 -10.44
C ASN A 105 -0.52 -19.22 -9.25
N GLU A 106 -1.52 -20.09 -9.42
CA GLU A 106 -2.07 -20.90 -8.32
C GLU A 106 -1.02 -21.72 -7.55
N PRO A 107 -0.03 -22.38 -8.18
CA PRO A 107 1.00 -23.12 -7.44
C PRO A 107 1.83 -22.22 -6.51
N LEU A 108 2.09 -20.98 -6.91
CA LEU A 108 2.78 -20.00 -6.07
C LEU A 108 1.84 -19.44 -5.01
N ALA A 109 0.61 -19.12 -5.40
CA ALA A 109 -0.40 -18.59 -4.51
C ALA A 109 -0.70 -19.53 -3.33
N GLU A 110 -0.77 -20.83 -3.55
CA GLU A 110 -0.94 -21.84 -2.48
C GLU A 110 0.20 -21.78 -1.47
N GLN A 111 1.45 -21.75 -1.93
CA GLN A 111 2.63 -21.64 -1.05
C GLN A 111 2.64 -20.33 -0.26
N VAL A 112 2.19 -19.25 -0.87
CA VAL A 112 2.08 -17.95 -0.18
C VAL A 112 0.99 -18.01 0.88
N MET A 113 -0.17 -18.60 0.59
CA MET A 113 -1.25 -18.76 1.57
C MET A 113 -0.84 -19.59 2.78
N GLU A 114 -0.04 -20.65 2.59
CA GLU A 114 0.54 -21.43 3.70
C GLU A 114 1.50 -20.60 4.57
N MET A 115 2.17 -19.62 3.97
CA MET A 115 3.13 -18.76 4.66
C MET A 115 2.49 -17.57 5.38
N LEU A 116 1.34 -17.05 4.90
CA LEU A 116 0.69 -15.86 5.44
C LEU A 116 0.54 -15.87 6.98
N PRO A 117 0.13 -16.98 7.63
CA PRO A 117 0.00 -17.04 9.08
C PRO A 117 1.29 -16.73 9.85
N LEU A 118 2.45 -16.88 9.24
CA LEU A 118 3.74 -16.54 9.87
C LEU A 118 3.95 -15.02 10.00
N PHE A 119 3.21 -14.24 9.21
CA PHE A 119 3.38 -12.79 9.12
C PHE A 119 2.20 -11.99 9.65
N ILE A 120 0.95 -12.43 9.43
CA ILE A 120 -0.24 -11.63 9.78
C ILE A 120 -0.37 -11.34 11.28
N TYR A 121 0.27 -12.13 12.14
CA TYR A 121 0.30 -11.93 13.59
C TYR A 121 1.55 -11.18 14.08
N LYS A 122 2.41 -10.71 13.18
CA LYS A 122 3.59 -9.93 13.58
C LYS A 122 3.19 -8.54 14.05
N GLU A 123 3.96 -8.01 14.98
CA GLU A 123 3.77 -6.64 15.44
C GLU A 123 3.87 -5.64 14.29
N GLY A 124 2.93 -4.71 14.23
CA GLY A 124 2.84 -3.71 13.16
C GLY A 124 1.98 -4.14 11.98
N VAL A 125 1.60 -5.41 11.87
CA VAL A 125 0.60 -5.85 10.90
C VAL A 125 -0.79 -5.52 11.45
N VAL A 126 -1.56 -4.75 10.68
CA VAL A 126 -2.88 -4.24 11.11
C VAL A 126 -4.04 -4.79 10.30
N GLY A 127 -3.76 -5.59 9.28
CA GLY A 127 -4.80 -6.17 8.44
C GLY A 127 -4.26 -7.10 7.38
N VAL A 128 -5.17 -7.66 6.59
CA VAL A 128 -4.87 -8.43 5.39
C VAL A 128 -5.11 -7.54 4.16
N GLY A 129 -4.13 -7.44 3.29
CA GLY A 129 -4.16 -6.58 2.07
C GLY A 129 -2.78 -6.47 1.39
N GLU A 130 -2.77 -6.03 0.13
CA GLU A 130 -3.93 -5.73 -0.72
C GLU A 130 -4.56 -7.01 -1.23
N ILE A 131 -5.87 -7.07 -1.20
CA ILE A 131 -6.66 -8.18 -1.74
C ILE A 131 -7.76 -7.61 -2.64
N GLY A 132 -8.26 -8.41 -3.58
CA GLY A 132 -9.33 -7.95 -4.47
C GLY A 132 -9.32 -8.70 -5.80
N PHE A 133 -9.71 -8.00 -6.85
CA PHE A 133 -9.83 -8.51 -8.20
C PHE A 133 -9.08 -7.61 -9.18
N ASP A 134 -8.48 -8.21 -10.21
CA ASP A 134 -7.88 -7.53 -11.35
C ASP A 134 -8.57 -7.98 -12.65
N ASP A 135 -8.41 -9.24 -13.02
CA ASP A 135 -9.00 -9.84 -14.22
C ASP A 135 -10.32 -10.61 -13.94
N GLN A 136 -10.79 -10.62 -12.72
CA GLN A 136 -12.00 -11.29 -12.26
C GLN A 136 -12.00 -12.80 -12.53
N THR A 137 -10.85 -13.43 -12.35
CA THR A 137 -10.69 -14.88 -12.55
C THR A 137 -11.23 -15.68 -11.35
N LYS A 138 -11.44 -16.98 -11.56
CA LYS A 138 -11.79 -17.89 -10.47
C LYS A 138 -10.67 -18.07 -9.44
N ALA A 139 -9.42 -17.97 -9.87
CA ALA A 139 -8.28 -18.00 -8.98
C ALA A 139 -8.25 -16.76 -8.07
N GLU A 140 -8.48 -15.58 -8.63
CA GLU A 140 -8.59 -14.35 -7.82
C GLU A 140 -9.73 -14.45 -6.80
N GLU A 141 -10.91 -14.95 -7.20
CA GLU A 141 -12.03 -15.14 -6.28
C GLU A 141 -11.68 -16.15 -5.18
N LYS A 142 -11.04 -17.29 -5.52
CA LYS A 142 -10.60 -18.29 -4.56
C LYS A 142 -9.70 -17.69 -3.49
N TYR A 143 -8.62 -17.01 -3.89
CA TYR A 143 -7.64 -16.47 -2.95
C TYR A 143 -8.13 -15.21 -2.24
N TYR A 144 -8.99 -14.41 -2.85
CA TYR A 144 -9.70 -13.34 -2.17
C TYR A 144 -10.52 -13.87 -0.99
N ARG A 145 -11.35 -14.91 -1.22
CA ARG A 145 -12.19 -15.51 -0.17
C ARG A 145 -11.38 -16.18 0.94
N LEU A 146 -10.24 -16.78 0.62
CA LEU A 146 -9.37 -17.43 1.60
C LEU A 146 -8.67 -16.44 2.54
N GLN A 147 -8.59 -15.19 2.15
CA GLN A 147 -7.96 -14.12 2.93
C GLN A 147 -8.95 -13.31 3.79
N LEU A 148 -10.25 -13.53 3.60
CA LEU A 148 -11.31 -12.94 4.43
C LEU A 148 -11.62 -13.81 5.64
#